data_b91e57117738874ad6ff5ff6b3ae9b07
#
_entry.id   b91e57117738874ad6ff5ff6b3ae9b07
#
_cell.length_a   1.000
_cell.length_b   1.000
_cell.length_c   1.000
_cell.angle_alpha   90.00
_cell.angle_beta   90.00
_cell.angle_gamma   90.00
#
_symmetry.space_group_name_H-M   'P 1'
#
loop_
_entity.id
_entity.type
_entity.pdbx_description
1 polymer ?
#
loop_
_entity_poly.entity_id
_entity_poly.type
_entity_poly.pdbx_seq_one_letter_code
_entity_poly.pdbx_strand_id
1 'polypeptide(L)'
;MDKQTFTTIIQTKFKMVRIEAGYTQDTMANTVGLSKKTLVQIEKERVLPNWTTCVSICALFRDSDVLNTTFGCDPLEVIQIISRHHCAYPNHDNTSDIYWVTLDAKSGYILQSNKKSNLYRVLNEERQPIFGTAKKREAETYFLRKTQSLFV
;
A
#
# COMPACT_ATOMS: atom_id res chain seq x y z
N MET A 1 -1.93 21.29 8.21
CA MET A 1 -2.25 20.14 9.09
C MET A 1 -1.00 19.77 9.88
N ASP A 2 -1.13 19.63 11.19
CA ASP A 2 -0.05 19.18 12.07
C ASP A 2 -0.21 17.70 12.45
N LYS A 3 0.79 17.14 13.17
CA LYS A 3 0.76 15.74 13.60
C LYS A 3 -0.44 15.42 14.49
N GLN A 4 -0.83 16.32 15.39
CA GLN A 4 -1.94 16.12 16.31
C GLN A 4 -3.26 15.98 15.57
N THR A 5 -3.55 16.90 14.65
CA THR A 5 -4.76 16.88 13.81
C THR A 5 -4.79 15.62 12.94
N PHE A 6 -3.66 15.28 12.32
CA PHE A 6 -3.54 14.08 11.50
C PHE A 6 -3.82 12.81 12.30
N THR A 7 -3.22 12.68 13.48
CA THR A 7 -3.40 11.52 14.36
C THR A 7 -4.86 11.35 14.78
N THR A 8 -5.55 12.44 15.08
CA THR A 8 -6.99 12.44 15.42
C THR A 8 -7.83 11.96 14.22
N ILE A 9 -7.53 12.42 13.02
CA ILE A 9 -8.22 11.98 11.80
C ILE A 9 -8.00 10.47 11.58
N ILE A 10 -6.76 10.00 11.67
CA ILE A 10 -6.44 8.57 11.53
C ILE A 10 -7.21 7.73 12.56
N GLN A 11 -7.31 8.16 13.81
CA GLN A 11 -8.08 7.46 14.85
C GLN A 11 -9.52 7.23 14.38
N THR A 12 -10.19 8.26 13.88
CA THR A 12 -11.60 8.17 13.44
C THR A 12 -11.78 7.28 12.20
N LYS A 13 -10.76 7.12 11.37
CA LYS A 13 -10.80 6.34 10.13
C LYS A 13 -10.25 4.92 10.27
N PHE A 14 -9.56 4.62 11.36
CA PHE A 14 -8.82 3.37 11.54
C PHE A 14 -9.69 2.12 11.29
N LYS A 15 -10.86 2.06 11.94
CA LYS A 15 -11.82 0.96 11.77
C LYS A 15 -12.33 0.83 10.33
N MET A 16 -12.57 1.96 9.66
CA MET A 16 -13.07 1.97 8.28
C MET A 16 -12.03 1.40 7.32
N VAL A 17 -10.76 1.77 7.46
CA VAL A 17 -9.65 1.22 6.67
C VAL A 17 -9.53 -0.29 6.88
N ARG A 18 -9.65 -0.77 8.12
CA ARG A 18 -9.64 -2.20 8.41
C ARG A 18 -10.78 -2.95 7.72
N ILE A 19 -12.00 -2.42 7.78
CA ILE A 19 -13.18 -3.03 7.16
C ILE A 19 -13.05 -3.04 5.64
N GLU A 20 -12.60 -1.94 5.06
CA GLU A 20 -12.32 -1.83 3.62
C GLU A 20 -11.32 -2.90 3.15
N ALA A 21 -10.26 -3.15 3.92
CA ALA A 21 -9.27 -4.20 3.63
C ALA A 21 -9.81 -5.63 3.85
N GLY A 22 -10.99 -5.79 4.42
CA GLY A 22 -11.56 -7.10 4.77
C GLY A 22 -10.84 -7.78 5.94
N TYR A 23 -10.18 -7.01 6.82
CA TYR A 23 -9.35 -7.54 7.90
C TYR A 23 -10.12 -7.68 9.21
N THR A 24 -9.83 -8.77 9.94
CA THR A 24 -10.19 -8.88 11.34
C THR A 24 -9.32 -7.96 12.19
N GLN A 25 -9.72 -7.70 13.44
CA GLN A 25 -8.89 -6.93 14.37
C GLN A 25 -7.51 -7.58 14.60
N ASP A 26 -7.45 -8.92 14.67
CA ASP A 26 -6.19 -9.66 14.82
C ASP A 26 -5.29 -9.49 13.59
N THR A 27 -5.83 -9.63 12.39
CA THR A 27 -5.09 -9.46 11.15
C THR A 27 -4.57 -8.03 11.03
N MET A 28 -5.40 -7.02 11.31
CA MET A 28 -5.01 -5.62 11.24
C MET A 28 -3.92 -5.28 12.26
N ALA A 29 -4.06 -5.76 13.50
CA ALA A 29 -3.07 -5.55 14.55
C ALA A 29 -1.71 -6.11 14.16
N ASN A 30 -1.66 -7.35 13.67
CA ASN A 30 -0.44 -7.99 13.18
C ASN A 30 0.16 -7.24 12.00
N THR A 31 -0.65 -6.80 11.05
CA THR A 31 -0.20 -6.07 9.85
C THR A 31 0.43 -4.73 10.20
N VAL A 32 -0.18 -3.98 11.11
CA VAL A 32 0.28 -2.64 11.51
C VAL A 32 1.37 -2.70 12.60
N GLY A 33 1.52 -3.84 13.27
CA GLY A 33 2.49 -4.02 14.36
C GLY A 33 1.98 -3.54 15.73
N LEU A 34 0.68 -3.71 15.99
CA LEU A 34 0.04 -3.39 17.26
C LEU A 34 -0.39 -4.65 18.02
N SER A 35 -0.57 -4.52 19.34
CA SER A 35 -1.37 -5.50 20.08
C SER A 35 -2.86 -5.36 19.72
N LYS A 36 -3.59 -6.46 19.73
CA LYS A 36 -5.06 -6.43 19.54
C LYS A 36 -5.74 -5.47 20.53
N LYS A 37 -5.30 -5.49 21.79
CA LYS A 37 -5.82 -4.61 22.82
C LYS A 37 -5.66 -3.13 22.47
N THR A 38 -4.48 -2.75 22.00
CA THR A 38 -4.20 -1.37 21.57
C THR A 38 -5.07 -0.98 20.38
N LEU A 39 -5.18 -1.84 19.36
CA LEU A 39 -6.00 -1.60 18.18
C LEU A 39 -7.48 -1.38 18.58
N VAL A 40 -8.03 -2.22 19.45
CA VAL A 40 -9.42 -2.09 19.91
C VAL A 40 -9.63 -0.76 20.63
N GLN A 41 -8.65 -0.29 21.42
CA GLN A 41 -8.75 1.01 22.11
C GLN A 41 -8.71 2.17 21.11
N ILE A 42 -7.91 2.07 20.06
CA ILE A 42 -7.87 3.06 18.98
C ILE A 42 -9.23 3.11 18.26
N GLU A 43 -9.76 1.96 17.84
CA GLU A 43 -11.07 1.88 17.15
C GLU A 43 -12.25 2.36 18.00
N LYS A 44 -12.15 2.27 19.32
CA LYS A 44 -13.12 2.83 20.27
C LYS A 44 -12.87 4.30 20.61
N GLU A 45 -11.92 4.93 19.94
CA GLU A 45 -11.52 6.33 20.15
C GLU A 45 -11.09 6.65 21.60
N ARG A 46 -10.64 5.63 22.34
CA ARG A 46 -10.17 5.78 23.72
C ARG A 46 -8.68 6.09 23.82
N VAL A 47 -7.91 5.71 22.81
CA VAL A 47 -6.45 5.91 22.73
C VAL A 47 -6.12 6.43 21.35
N LEU A 48 -5.34 7.51 21.29
CA LEU A 48 -4.79 8.00 20.02
C LEU A 48 -3.69 7.05 19.53
N PRO A 49 -3.65 6.73 18.22
CA PRO A 49 -2.50 6.06 17.65
C PRO A 49 -1.26 6.96 17.78
N ASN A 50 -0.10 6.37 18.03
CA ASN A 50 1.14 7.12 17.97
C ASN A 50 1.52 7.44 16.52
N TRP A 51 2.50 8.33 16.34
CA TRP A 51 2.94 8.76 15.00
C TRP A 51 3.40 7.59 14.13
N THR A 52 4.16 6.65 14.70
CA THR A 52 4.64 5.45 13.96
C THR A 52 3.48 4.60 13.45
N THR A 53 2.43 4.42 14.23
CA THR A 53 1.21 3.72 13.81
C THR A 53 0.51 4.47 12.67
N CYS A 54 0.43 5.78 12.74
CA CYS A 54 -0.14 6.60 11.66
C CYS A 54 0.66 6.45 10.35
N VAL A 55 1.99 6.47 10.43
CA VAL A 55 2.86 6.25 9.29
C VAL A 55 2.66 4.83 8.72
N SER A 56 2.60 3.83 9.59
CA SER A 56 2.40 2.44 9.18
C SER A 56 1.08 2.23 8.43
N ILE A 57 -0.03 2.76 8.92
CA ILE A 57 -1.32 2.60 8.25
C ILE A 57 -1.34 3.30 6.89
N CYS A 58 -0.75 4.48 6.77
CA CYS A 58 -0.68 5.20 5.50
C CYS A 58 0.23 4.50 4.49
N ALA A 59 1.33 3.92 4.94
CA ALA A 59 2.26 3.20 4.06
C ALA A 59 1.70 1.85 3.58
N LEU A 60 1.08 1.08 4.49
CA LEU A 60 0.58 -0.27 4.22
C LEU A 60 -0.76 -0.27 3.48
N PHE A 61 -1.57 0.76 3.67
CA PHE A 61 -2.89 0.93 3.05
C PHE A 61 -2.94 2.16 2.14
N ARG A 62 -1.86 2.40 1.41
CA ARG A 62 -1.73 3.51 0.48
C ARG A 62 -2.84 3.55 -0.58
N ASP A 63 -3.34 2.37 -0.96
CA ASP A 63 -4.43 2.16 -1.91
C ASP A 63 -5.84 2.31 -1.30
N SER A 64 -5.96 2.58 -0.01
CA SER A 64 -7.24 2.72 0.67
C SER A 64 -8.04 3.90 0.14
N ASP A 65 -9.24 3.64 -0.36
CA ASP A 65 -10.18 4.69 -0.79
C ASP A 65 -10.61 5.58 0.39
N VAL A 66 -10.74 4.99 1.58
CA VAL A 66 -11.04 5.73 2.81
C VAL A 66 -9.96 6.79 3.09
N LEU A 67 -8.69 6.42 3.02
CA LEU A 67 -7.58 7.35 3.27
C LEU A 67 -7.44 8.38 2.15
N ASN A 68 -7.48 7.93 0.89
CA ASN A 68 -7.36 8.81 -0.27
C ASN A 68 -8.49 9.84 -0.31
N THR A 69 -9.71 9.45 -0.02
CA THR A 69 -10.86 10.36 0.06
C THR A 69 -10.75 11.31 1.25
N THR A 70 -10.29 10.82 2.40
CA THR A 70 -10.17 11.64 3.61
C THR A 70 -9.16 12.77 3.43
N PHE A 71 -8.04 12.51 2.76
CA PHE A 71 -6.97 13.51 2.58
C PHE A 71 -7.01 14.20 1.21
N GLY A 72 -7.76 13.68 0.25
CA GLY A 72 -7.83 14.22 -1.11
C GLY A 72 -6.56 14.00 -1.94
N CYS A 73 -5.63 13.18 -1.43
CA CYS A 73 -4.36 12.83 -2.10
C CYS A 73 -3.79 11.54 -1.50
N ASP A 74 -2.67 11.08 -2.06
CA ASP A 74 -1.93 9.93 -1.52
C ASP A 74 -1.54 10.18 -0.05
N PRO A 75 -1.94 9.31 0.89
CA PRO A 75 -1.63 9.48 2.30
C PRO A 75 -0.12 9.56 2.59
N LEU A 76 0.74 8.97 1.75
CA LEU A 76 2.20 9.10 1.89
C LEU A 76 2.69 10.54 1.65
N GLU A 77 2.06 11.28 0.73
CA GLU A 77 2.39 12.70 0.52
C GLU A 77 2.13 13.51 1.79
N VAL A 78 0.99 13.28 2.42
CA VAL A 78 0.60 14.00 3.64
C VAL A 78 1.59 13.75 4.77
N ILE A 79 1.93 12.49 5.05
CA ILE A 79 2.86 12.17 6.15
C ILE A 79 4.28 12.68 5.88
N GLN A 80 4.73 12.68 4.63
CA GLN A 80 6.03 13.26 4.27
C GLN A 80 6.05 14.78 4.47
N ILE A 81 5.03 15.48 4.02
CA ILE A 81 4.93 16.94 4.19
C ILE A 81 4.89 17.31 5.66
N ILE A 82 4.10 16.60 6.48
CA ILE A 82 4.03 16.84 7.92
C ILE A 82 5.39 16.61 8.60
N SER A 83 6.12 15.56 8.21
CA SER A 83 7.38 15.16 8.87
C SER A 83 8.61 15.85 8.32
N ARG A 84 8.68 16.06 7.00
CA ARG A 84 9.86 16.55 6.27
C ARG A 84 9.68 17.97 5.73
N HIS A 85 8.48 18.55 5.87
CA HIS A 85 8.08 19.84 5.30
C HIS A 85 8.05 19.90 3.77
N HIS A 86 8.23 18.76 3.10
CA HIS A 86 8.10 18.58 1.66
C HIS A 86 7.79 17.13 1.34
N CYS A 87 7.24 16.90 0.14
CA CYS A 87 7.12 15.58 -0.44
C CYS A 87 8.18 15.41 -1.54
N ALA A 88 8.90 14.30 -1.51
CA ALA A 88 9.82 13.91 -2.56
C ALA A 88 9.29 12.66 -3.25
N TYR A 89 9.14 12.72 -4.56
CA TYR A 89 8.72 11.58 -5.35
C TYR A 89 9.93 10.72 -5.73
N PRO A 90 9.77 9.39 -5.78
CA PRO A 90 10.85 8.52 -6.25
C PRO A 90 11.29 8.95 -7.65
N ASN A 91 12.60 9.06 -7.84
CA ASN A 91 13.13 9.26 -9.17
C ASN A 91 12.99 7.95 -9.96
N HIS A 92 12.16 7.95 -10.99
CA HIS A 92 11.94 6.78 -11.84
C HIS A 92 13.03 6.59 -12.91
N ASP A 93 14.11 7.37 -12.86
CA ASP A 93 15.27 7.17 -13.73
C ASP A 93 15.99 5.84 -13.38
N ASN A 94 15.43 4.78 -13.89
CA ASN A 94 15.98 3.53 -14.43
C ASN A 94 17.11 2.76 -13.69
N THR A 95 17.68 3.20 -12.60
CA THR A 95 18.72 2.41 -11.92
C THR A 95 18.16 1.23 -11.13
N SER A 96 16.92 1.29 -10.70
CA SER A 96 16.26 0.17 -10.02
C SER A 96 15.74 -0.89 -11.00
N ASP A 97 15.45 -0.53 -12.25
CA ASP A 97 14.90 -1.43 -13.25
C ASP A 97 15.90 -2.47 -13.78
N ILE A 98 17.21 -2.24 -13.60
CA ILE A 98 18.25 -3.22 -13.96
C ILE A 98 18.14 -4.54 -13.19
N TYR A 99 17.51 -4.55 -12.03
CA TYR A 99 17.31 -5.75 -11.21
C TYR A 99 16.02 -6.51 -11.55
N TRP A 100 15.13 -5.90 -12.34
CA TRP A 100 13.90 -6.52 -12.77
C TRP A 100 14.08 -7.25 -14.10
N VAL A 101 13.79 -8.54 -14.09
CA VAL A 101 13.88 -9.42 -15.27
C VAL A 101 12.49 -9.78 -15.73
N THR A 102 12.22 -9.59 -17.00
CA THR A 102 10.96 -10.00 -17.61
C THR A 102 10.90 -11.53 -17.68
N LEU A 103 9.86 -12.10 -17.09
CA LEU A 103 9.55 -13.53 -17.16
C LEU A 103 8.59 -13.84 -18.29
N ASP A 104 7.60 -12.97 -18.52
CA ASP A 104 6.60 -13.11 -19.57
C ASP A 104 6.03 -11.74 -19.95
N ALA A 105 5.56 -11.61 -21.18
CA ALA A 105 4.91 -10.41 -21.68
C ALA A 105 3.80 -10.80 -22.65
N LYS A 106 2.57 -10.38 -22.37
CA LYS A 106 1.39 -10.69 -23.19
C LYS A 106 0.33 -9.61 -23.05
N SER A 107 -0.32 -9.27 -24.17
CA SER A 107 -1.45 -8.33 -24.22
C SER A 107 -1.15 -6.98 -23.55
N GLY A 108 0.10 -6.47 -23.70
CA GLY A 108 0.54 -5.22 -23.09
C GLY A 108 0.96 -5.33 -21.62
N TYR A 109 0.68 -6.44 -20.95
CA TYR A 109 1.11 -6.70 -19.58
C TYR A 109 2.48 -7.37 -19.52
N ILE A 110 3.26 -7.09 -18.51
CA ILE A 110 4.61 -7.64 -18.30
C ILE A 110 4.71 -8.22 -16.90
N LEU A 111 5.09 -9.50 -16.81
CA LEU A 111 5.43 -10.16 -15.55
C LEU A 111 6.94 -10.10 -15.34
N GLN A 112 7.37 -9.60 -14.19
CA GLN A 112 8.78 -9.45 -13.87
C GLN A 112 9.13 -10.06 -12.50
N SER A 113 10.38 -10.48 -12.36
CA SER A 113 10.98 -10.84 -11.07
C SER A 113 12.17 -9.93 -10.74
N ASN A 114 12.33 -9.60 -9.46
CA ASN A 114 13.47 -8.83 -8.97
C ASN A 114 14.57 -9.77 -8.46
N LYS A 115 15.76 -9.66 -9.03
CA LYS A 115 16.92 -10.54 -8.68
C LYS A 115 17.49 -10.28 -7.29
N LYS A 116 17.25 -9.10 -6.70
CA LYS A 116 17.77 -8.76 -5.36
C LYS A 116 16.79 -9.09 -4.25
N SER A 117 15.53 -8.68 -4.42
CA SER A 117 14.50 -8.83 -3.38
C SER A 117 13.68 -10.11 -3.49
N ASN A 118 13.84 -10.86 -4.59
CA ASN A 118 13.01 -12.04 -4.92
C ASN A 118 11.51 -11.75 -4.95
N LEU A 119 11.15 -10.51 -5.28
CA LEU A 119 9.77 -10.09 -5.46
C LEU A 119 9.35 -10.24 -6.91
N TYR A 120 8.04 -10.30 -7.13
CA TYR A 120 7.41 -10.36 -8.44
C TYR A 120 6.48 -9.19 -8.62
N ARG A 121 6.40 -8.64 -9.82
CA ARG A 121 5.45 -7.58 -10.17
C ARG A 121 4.84 -7.81 -11.55
N VAL A 122 3.65 -7.25 -11.73
CA VAL A 122 3.00 -7.14 -13.02
C VAL A 122 2.87 -5.68 -13.38
N LEU A 123 3.31 -5.33 -14.59
CA LEU A 123 3.18 -3.98 -15.15
C LEU A 123 2.03 -3.97 -16.14
N ASN A 124 1.37 -2.81 -16.27
CA ASN A 124 0.38 -2.53 -17.29
C ASN A 124 1.04 -2.07 -18.62
N GLU A 125 0.21 -1.71 -19.60
CA GLU A 125 0.64 -1.22 -20.93
C GLU A 125 1.50 0.06 -20.83
N GLU A 126 1.26 0.89 -19.80
CA GLU A 126 2.02 2.12 -19.51
C GLU A 126 3.29 1.84 -18.71
N ARG A 127 3.66 0.58 -18.51
CA ARG A 127 4.78 0.12 -17.69
C ARG A 127 4.70 0.51 -16.21
N GLN A 128 3.50 0.77 -15.71
CA GLN A 128 3.27 1.05 -14.31
C GLN A 128 3.02 -0.25 -13.54
N PRO A 129 3.59 -0.42 -12.34
CA PRO A 129 3.31 -1.59 -11.51
C PRO A 129 1.87 -1.55 -11.00
N ILE A 130 1.12 -2.61 -11.26
CA ILE A 130 -0.28 -2.76 -10.85
C ILE A 130 -0.49 -3.87 -9.83
N PHE A 131 0.49 -4.74 -9.63
CA PHE A 131 0.47 -5.81 -8.65
C PHE A 131 1.89 -6.18 -8.24
N GLY A 132 2.09 -6.50 -6.97
CA GLY A 132 3.36 -6.95 -6.43
C GLY A 132 3.15 -8.02 -5.35
N THR A 133 4.02 -9.02 -5.33
CA THR A 133 3.97 -10.13 -4.35
C THR A 133 5.33 -10.78 -4.20
N ALA A 134 5.54 -11.48 -3.08
CA ALA A 134 6.71 -12.32 -2.87
C ALA A 134 6.52 -13.75 -3.44
N LYS A 135 5.31 -14.10 -3.91
CA LYS A 135 4.98 -15.45 -4.38
C LYS A 135 4.82 -15.48 -5.89
N LYS A 136 5.72 -16.20 -6.55
CA LYS A 136 5.70 -16.37 -8.03
C LYS A 136 4.34 -16.80 -8.55
N ARG A 137 3.72 -17.79 -7.91
CA ARG A 137 2.43 -18.34 -8.33
C ARG A 137 1.28 -17.32 -8.28
N GLU A 138 1.29 -16.43 -7.30
CA GLU A 138 0.29 -15.35 -7.21
C GLU A 138 0.47 -14.33 -8.35
N ALA A 139 1.73 -14.00 -8.68
CA ALA A 139 2.04 -13.10 -9.78
C ALA A 139 1.63 -13.69 -11.13
N GLU A 140 1.94 -14.96 -11.37
CA GLU A 140 1.55 -15.69 -12.57
C GLU A 140 0.02 -15.77 -12.71
N THR A 141 -0.69 -16.09 -11.64
CA THR A 141 -2.16 -16.14 -11.62
C THR A 141 -2.78 -14.78 -11.93
N TYR A 142 -2.25 -13.71 -11.33
CA TYR A 142 -2.72 -12.35 -11.60
C TYR A 142 -2.46 -11.95 -13.06
N PHE A 143 -1.26 -12.22 -13.56
CA PHE A 143 -0.87 -11.95 -14.96
C PHE A 143 -1.77 -12.67 -15.95
N LEU A 144 -2.01 -13.97 -15.75
CA LEU A 144 -2.90 -14.77 -16.61
C LEU A 144 -4.33 -14.22 -16.60
N ARG A 145 -4.86 -13.86 -15.45
CA ARG A 145 -6.19 -13.27 -15.33
C ARG A 145 -6.31 -11.98 -16.14
N LYS A 146 -5.32 -11.10 -16.06
CA LYS A 146 -5.31 -9.84 -16.83
C LYS A 146 -5.17 -10.07 -18.32
N THR A 147 -4.34 -11.01 -18.75
CA THR A 147 -4.11 -11.29 -20.17
C THR A 147 -5.22 -12.11 -20.82
N GLN A 148 -6.04 -12.84 -20.03
CA GLN A 148 -7.19 -13.63 -20.55
C GLN A 148 -8.48 -12.83 -20.62
N SER A 149 -8.67 -11.82 -19.75
CA SER A 149 -9.89 -11.00 -19.73
C SER A 149 -10.07 -10.10 -20.97
N LEU A 150 -9.06 -10.00 -21.83
CA LEU A 150 -9.11 -9.22 -23.09
C LEU A 150 -9.70 -10.00 -24.26
N PHE A 151 -10.08 -11.27 -24.07
CA PHE A 151 -10.64 -12.13 -25.12
C PHE A 151 -12.13 -12.46 -24.93
N VAL A 152 -12.83 -11.69 -24.11
CA VAL A 152 -14.29 -11.83 -23.94
C VAL A 152 -15.01 -10.66 -24.53
#